data_9b1729cd85752de0465cacb068716b8c
#
_entry.id   9b1729cd85752de0465cacb068716b8c
#
_cell.length_a   1.000
_cell.length_b   1.000
_cell.length_c   1.000
_cell.angle_alpha   90.00
_cell.angle_beta   90.00
_cell.angle_gamma   90.00
#
_symmetry.space_group_name_H-M   'P 1'
#
loop_
_entity.id
_entity.type
_entity.pdbx_description
1 polymer ?
#
loop_
_entity_poly.entity_id
_entity_poly.type
_entity_poly.pdbx_seq_one_letter_code
_entity_poly.pdbx_strand_id
1 'polypeptide(L)'
;MSVIDRLPEHLKNRKTAEAVTAPSALLLAGAGTAAGVLIGAGLPLAILVGAVAYGVRVAFGLPRKPRPERIDLAGLSQPWRAYVKDAMEAQRRYGRAVATAEPGPLHDRLGEIGARLDAGVRECYRIGRRGAALDTGLAGLQTGVAWSDLMHGLDNFRVPAELRERVQQGETIYDHPALADELKKCGMDEQSLEKLQALQAQVQSAQRLSKVAEDARSRLELLNARLDEAVARAVELALSAEDATALSGLGGDVDDLVGEMESLRGALDEAGQASRGATATGTA
;
A
#
# COMPACT_ATOMS: atom_id res chain seq x y z
N MET A 1 -14.92 -33.80 20.95
CA MET A 1 -14.76 -33.18 19.64
C MET A 1 -15.22 -31.74 19.76
N SER A 2 -14.29 -30.79 19.61
CA SER A 2 -14.56 -29.36 19.73
C SER A 2 -15.37 -28.86 18.52
N VAL A 3 -16.27 -27.89 18.75
CA VAL A 3 -17.06 -27.24 17.68
C VAL A 3 -16.16 -26.65 16.59
N ILE A 4 -14.91 -26.34 16.92
CA ILE A 4 -13.89 -25.77 16.04
C ILE A 4 -13.43 -26.79 14.96
N ASP A 5 -13.50 -28.09 15.23
CA ASP A 5 -13.08 -29.14 14.29
C ASP A 5 -14.03 -29.30 13.09
N ARG A 6 -15.24 -28.78 13.19
CA ARG A 6 -16.27 -28.83 12.14
C ARG A 6 -16.29 -27.60 11.22
N LEU A 7 -15.45 -26.61 11.49
CA LEU A 7 -15.38 -25.39 10.68
C LEU A 7 -14.48 -25.59 9.45
N PRO A 8 -14.88 -25.06 8.27
CA PRO A 8 -14.03 -25.06 7.07
C PRO A 8 -12.71 -24.36 7.36
N GLU A 9 -11.61 -24.78 6.73
CA GLU A 9 -10.25 -24.34 7.04
C GLU A 9 -10.03 -22.82 6.97
N HIS A 10 -10.72 -22.14 6.07
CA HIS A 10 -10.65 -20.69 5.93
C HIS A 10 -11.22 -19.90 7.14
N LEU A 11 -11.95 -20.57 8.03
CA LEU A 11 -12.48 -20.00 9.28
C LEU A 11 -11.66 -20.37 10.54
N LYS A 12 -10.64 -21.22 10.39
CA LYS A 12 -9.72 -21.61 11.47
C LYS A 12 -8.64 -20.54 11.68
N ASN A 13 -9.04 -19.29 11.88
CA ASN A 13 -8.10 -18.18 12.07
C ASN A 13 -8.19 -17.68 13.52
N ARG A 14 -7.07 -17.19 14.07
CA ARG A 14 -6.98 -16.63 15.43
C ARG A 14 -8.04 -15.56 15.69
N LYS A 15 -8.35 -14.73 14.70
CA LYS A 15 -9.41 -13.70 14.78
C LYS A 15 -10.82 -14.28 14.93
N THR A 16 -11.07 -15.47 14.35
CA THR A 16 -12.37 -16.15 14.47
C THR A 16 -12.51 -16.78 15.87
N ALA A 17 -11.43 -17.33 16.40
CA ALA A 17 -11.41 -17.83 17.78
C ALA A 17 -11.62 -16.71 18.79
N GLU A 18 -10.96 -15.56 18.61
CA GLU A 18 -11.15 -14.37 19.45
C GLU A 18 -12.58 -13.80 19.38
N ALA A 19 -13.23 -13.83 18.22
CA ALA A 19 -14.62 -13.38 18.06
C ALA A 19 -15.62 -14.30 18.77
N VAL A 20 -15.35 -15.60 18.79
CA VAL A 20 -16.21 -16.61 19.45
C VAL A 20 -16.01 -16.60 20.97
N THR A 21 -14.79 -16.34 21.44
CA THR A 21 -14.44 -16.37 22.88
C THR A 21 -14.43 -14.99 23.54
N ALA A 22 -14.73 -13.92 22.79
CA ALA A 22 -14.75 -12.57 23.34
C ALA A 22 -15.71 -12.44 24.54
N PRO A 23 -15.29 -11.85 25.65
CA PRO A 23 -16.12 -11.70 26.86
C PRO A 23 -17.46 -11.01 26.58
N SER A 24 -17.48 -10.10 25.60
CA SER A 24 -18.69 -9.39 25.15
C SER A 24 -19.71 -10.30 24.46
N ALA A 25 -19.30 -11.38 23.81
CA ALA A 25 -20.18 -12.34 23.17
C ALA A 25 -20.88 -13.20 24.22
N LEU A 26 -20.16 -13.60 25.28
CA LEU A 26 -20.69 -14.35 26.40
C LEU A 26 -21.67 -13.52 27.27
N LEU A 27 -21.36 -12.23 27.48
CA LEU A 27 -22.24 -11.32 28.20
C LEU A 27 -23.56 -11.07 27.46
N LEU A 28 -23.55 -10.96 26.13
CA LEU A 28 -24.76 -10.79 25.33
C LEU A 28 -25.63 -12.05 25.30
N ALA A 29 -25.03 -13.24 25.29
CA ALA A 29 -25.78 -14.49 25.42
C ALA A 29 -26.45 -14.59 26.79
N GLY A 30 -25.75 -14.24 27.88
CA GLY A 30 -26.30 -14.19 29.23
C GLY A 30 -27.41 -13.15 29.42
N ALA A 31 -27.25 -11.96 28.88
CA ALA A 31 -28.25 -10.89 28.91
C ALA A 31 -29.52 -11.26 28.11
N GLY A 32 -29.36 -11.93 26.95
CA GLY A 32 -30.48 -12.40 26.13
C GLY A 32 -31.33 -13.45 26.85
N THR A 33 -30.67 -14.40 27.54
CA THR A 33 -31.40 -15.42 28.35
C THR A 33 -32.09 -14.81 29.56
N ALA A 34 -31.44 -13.87 30.26
CA ALA A 34 -32.03 -13.18 31.41
C ALA A 34 -33.27 -12.34 31.01
N ALA A 35 -33.20 -11.62 29.88
CA ALA A 35 -34.35 -10.88 29.36
C ALA A 35 -35.52 -11.79 28.97
N GLY A 36 -35.23 -12.95 28.37
CA GLY A 36 -36.27 -13.95 28.04
C GLY A 36 -37.00 -14.51 29.25
N VAL A 37 -36.29 -14.69 30.36
CA VAL A 37 -36.89 -15.15 31.64
C VAL A 37 -37.73 -14.05 32.28
N LEU A 38 -37.30 -12.79 32.24
CA LEU A 38 -38.04 -11.64 32.83
C LEU A 38 -39.34 -11.31 32.07
N ILE A 39 -39.46 -11.65 30.79
CA ILE A 39 -40.69 -11.46 29.98
C ILE A 39 -41.71 -12.59 30.20
N GLY A 40 -41.42 -13.60 31.06
CA GLY A 40 -42.31 -14.72 31.33
C GLY A 40 -42.43 -15.74 30.19
N ALA A 41 -41.57 -15.64 29.17
CA ALA A 41 -41.46 -16.63 28.14
C ALA A 41 -40.70 -17.84 28.72
N GLY A 42 -41.31 -19.01 28.74
CA GLY A 42 -40.74 -20.23 29.36
C GLY A 42 -39.28 -20.48 28.95
N LEU A 43 -38.59 -21.20 29.84
CA LEU A 43 -37.12 -21.48 29.74
C LEU A 43 -36.65 -21.90 28.34
N PRO A 44 -37.38 -22.70 27.53
CA PRO A 44 -36.92 -23.05 26.17
C PRO A 44 -36.89 -21.85 25.19
N LEU A 45 -37.81 -20.89 25.32
CA LEU A 45 -37.83 -19.70 24.47
C LEU A 45 -36.71 -18.72 24.83
N ALA A 46 -36.37 -18.58 26.11
CA ALA A 46 -35.25 -17.78 26.60
C ALA A 46 -33.91 -18.31 26.07
N ILE A 47 -33.72 -19.63 26.03
CA ILE A 47 -32.52 -20.25 25.44
C ILE A 47 -32.46 -19.99 23.93
N LEU A 48 -33.58 -20.06 23.24
CA LEU A 48 -33.64 -19.81 21.80
C LEU A 48 -33.30 -18.35 21.47
N VAL A 49 -33.80 -17.37 22.21
CA VAL A 49 -33.50 -15.94 22.06
C VAL A 49 -31.99 -15.69 22.34
N GLY A 50 -31.44 -16.30 23.39
CA GLY A 50 -30.02 -16.21 23.71
C GLY A 50 -29.13 -16.81 22.60
N ALA A 51 -29.52 -17.94 22.02
CA ALA A 51 -28.82 -18.58 20.94
C ALA A 51 -28.87 -17.76 19.64
N VAL A 52 -30.02 -17.15 19.34
CA VAL A 52 -30.15 -16.24 18.17
C VAL A 52 -29.32 -14.98 18.38
N ALA A 53 -29.34 -14.33 19.53
CA ALA A 53 -28.55 -13.17 19.85
C ALA A 53 -27.04 -13.48 19.74
N TYR A 54 -26.60 -14.64 20.25
CA TYR A 54 -25.22 -15.12 20.08
C TYR A 54 -24.86 -15.38 18.62
N GLY A 55 -25.73 -16.08 17.88
CA GLY A 55 -25.52 -16.37 16.45
C GLY A 55 -25.41 -15.10 15.62
N VAL A 56 -26.27 -14.12 15.84
CA VAL A 56 -26.20 -12.80 15.18
C VAL A 56 -24.88 -12.10 15.51
N ARG A 57 -24.46 -12.08 16.79
CA ARG A 57 -23.20 -11.44 17.21
C ARG A 57 -22.00 -12.11 16.57
N VAL A 58 -21.95 -13.44 16.53
CA VAL A 58 -20.89 -14.20 15.89
C VAL A 58 -20.88 -13.93 14.37
N ALA A 59 -22.06 -13.90 13.72
CA ALA A 59 -22.17 -13.60 12.29
C ALA A 59 -21.67 -12.18 11.93
N PHE A 60 -21.88 -11.19 12.79
CA PHE A 60 -21.34 -9.83 12.62
C PHE A 60 -19.84 -9.75 12.95
N GLY A 61 -19.33 -10.60 13.83
CA GLY A 61 -17.90 -10.70 14.19
C GLY A 61 -17.06 -11.52 13.21
N LEU A 62 -17.69 -12.32 12.34
CA LEU A 62 -16.96 -13.09 11.33
C LEU A 62 -16.33 -12.14 10.30
N PRO A 63 -15.04 -12.28 10.02
CA PRO A 63 -14.40 -11.52 8.98
C PRO A 63 -15.09 -11.82 7.65
N ARG A 64 -15.85 -10.85 7.13
CA ARG A 64 -16.39 -10.95 5.78
C ARG A 64 -15.22 -11.07 4.83
N LYS A 65 -15.26 -12.03 3.87
CA LYS A 65 -14.28 -12.03 2.77
C LYS A 65 -14.23 -10.62 2.20
N PRO A 66 -13.07 -9.96 2.21
CA PRO A 66 -12.97 -8.64 1.60
C PRO A 66 -13.47 -8.78 0.16
N ARG A 67 -14.44 -7.95 -0.22
CA ARG A 67 -14.88 -7.91 -1.62
C ARG A 67 -13.64 -7.65 -2.46
N PRO A 68 -13.45 -8.39 -3.56
CA PRO A 68 -12.30 -8.14 -4.43
C PRO A 68 -12.30 -6.66 -4.80
N GLU A 69 -11.22 -5.97 -4.49
CA GLU A 69 -11.03 -4.56 -4.80
C GLU A 69 -11.18 -4.39 -6.32
N ARG A 70 -12.16 -3.61 -6.75
CA ARG A 70 -12.34 -3.33 -8.17
C ARG A 70 -11.20 -2.44 -8.62
N ILE A 71 -10.46 -2.89 -9.62
CA ILE A 71 -9.38 -2.11 -10.24
C ILE A 71 -10.03 -1.06 -11.13
N ASP A 72 -9.94 0.20 -10.71
CA ASP A 72 -10.40 1.36 -11.48
C ASP A 72 -9.19 2.10 -12.05
N LEU A 73 -9.00 1.96 -13.36
CA LEU A 73 -7.91 2.62 -14.08
C LEU A 73 -8.18 4.10 -14.34
N ALA A 74 -9.44 4.56 -14.28
CA ALA A 74 -9.80 5.96 -14.58
C ALA A 74 -9.18 6.93 -13.56
N GLY A 75 -9.04 6.51 -12.31
CA GLY A 75 -8.44 7.32 -11.23
C GLY A 75 -6.91 7.35 -11.23
N LEU A 76 -6.22 6.69 -12.17
CA LEU A 76 -4.76 6.65 -12.23
C LEU A 76 -4.20 7.61 -13.28
N SER A 77 -3.19 8.40 -12.90
CA SER A 77 -2.37 9.18 -13.84
C SER A 77 -1.37 8.29 -14.59
N GLN A 78 -0.85 8.79 -15.71
CA GLN A 78 0.32 8.19 -16.34
C GLN A 78 1.58 8.52 -15.51
N PRO A 79 2.57 7.59 -15.44
CA PRO A 79 2.65 6.28 -16.10
C PRO A 79 1.99 5.13 -15.31
N TRP A 80 1.50 5.35 -14.08
CA TRP A 80 0.95 4.32 -13.19
C TRP A 80 -0.17 3.50 -13.83
N ARG A 81 -1.02 4.16 -14.61
CA ARG A 81 -2.10 3.48 -15.36
C ARG A 81 -1.55 2.44 -16.34
N ALA A 82 -0.45 2.75 -17.02
CA ALA A 82 0.18 1.82 -17.97
C ALA A 82 0.65 0.56 -17.25
N TYR A 83 1.39 0.68 -16.15
CA TYR A 83 1.90 -0.46 -15.40
C TYR A 83 0.78 -1.39 -14.90
N VAL A 84 -0.30 -0.82 -14.36
CA VAL A 84 -1.45 -1.64 -13.91
C VAL A 84 -2.13 -2.32 -15.09
N LYS A 85 -2.26 -1.64 -16.22
CA LYS A 85 -2.83 -2.22 -17.45
C LYS A 85 -2.00 -3.39 -17.94
N ASP A 86 -0.67 -3.26 -17.98
CA ASP A 86 0.25 -4.28 -18.42
C ASP A 86 0.17 -5.53 -17.51
N ALA A 87 0.17 -5.34 -16.18
CA ALA A 87 -0.04 -6.42 -15.23
C ALA A 87 -1.38 -7.15 -15.44
N MET A 88 -2.47 -6.41 -15.70
CA MET A 88 -3.78 -7.01 -16.01
C MET A 88 -3.78 -7.77 -17.35
N GLU A 89 -3.03 -7.31 -18.32
CA GLU A 89 -2.89 -8.01 -19.61
C GLU A 89 -2.08 -9.30 -19.45
N ALA A 90 -1.01 -9.29 -18.65
CA ALA A 90 -0.25 -10.48 -18.29
C ALA A 90 -1.15 -11.53 -17.63
N GLN A 91 -1.93 -11.14 -16.63
CA GLN A 91 -2.92 -12.01 -15.97
C GLN A 91 -3.93 -12.60 -16.96
N ARG A 92 -4.46 -11.82 -17.89
CA ARG A 92 -5.41 -12.31 -18.90
C ARG A 92 -4.77 -13.31 -19.86
N ARG A 93 -3.48 -13.09 -20.25
CA ARG A 93 -2.73 -14.04 -21.07
C ARG A 93 -2.59 -15.38 -20.34
N TYR A 94 -2.21 -15.32 -19.04
CA TYR A 94 -2.11 -16.49 -18.19
C TYR A 94 -3.45 -17.24 -18.09
N GLY A 95 -4.54 -16.56 -17.74
CA GLY A 95 -5.87 -17.17 -17.59
C GLY A 95 -6.35 -17.86 -18.86
N ARG A 96 -6.03 -17.31 -20.05
CA ARG A 96 -6.35 -17.97 -21.33
C ARG A 96 -5.54 -19.25 -21.52
N ALA A 97 -4.26 -19.25 -21.16
CA ALA A 97 -3.41 -20.45 -21.27
C ALA A 97 -3.88 -21.56 -20.32
N VAL A 98 -4.19 -21.22 -19.07
CA VAL A 98 -4.70 -22.19 -18.09
C VAL A 98 -6.04 -22.78 -18.53
N ALA A 99 -6.92 -21.97 -19.14
CA ALA A 99 -8.21 -22.44 -19.64
C ALA A 99 -8.10 -23.48 -20.78
N THR A 100 -6.95 -23.59 -21.44
CA THR A 100 -6.68 -24.61 -22.47
C THR A 100 -6.00 -25.86 -21.92
N ALA A 101 -5.54 -25.84 -20.67
CA ALA A 101 -4.92 -27.01 -20.03
C ALA A 101 -5.96 -28.06 -19.65
N GLU A 102 -5.61 -29.34 -19.81
CA GLU A 102 -6.49 -30.44 -19.44
C GLU A 102 -6.73 -30.48 -17.91
N PRO A 103 -7.95 -30.84 -17.46
CA PRO A 103 -8.24 -31.05 -16.04
C PRO A 103 -7.32 -32.07 -15.41
N GLY A 104 -6.65 -31.75 -14.31
CA GLY A 104 -5.74 -32.64 -13.60
C GLY A 104 -4.87 -31.89 -12.59
N PRO A 105 -3.92 -32.60 -11.95
CA PRO A 105 -3.04 -32.02 -10.93
C PRO A 105 -2.23 -30.82 -11.43
N LEU A 106 -1.89 -30.77 -12.71
CA LEU A 106 -1.24 -29.62 -13.36
C LEU A 106 -2.16 -28.42 -13.41
N HIS A 107 -3.43 -28.62 -13.82
CA HIS A 107 -4.44 -27.55 -13.86
C HIS A 107 -4.67 -26.93 -12.48
N ASP A 108 -4.73 -27.77 -11.43
CA ASP A 108 -4.93 -27.28 -10.05
C ASP A 108 -3.76 -26.41 -9.60
N ARG A 109 -2.52 -26.82 -9.87
CA ARG A 109 -1.32 -26.02 -9.55
C ARG A 109 -1.25 -24.72 -10.35
N LEU A 110 -1.60 -24.75 -11.62
CA LEU A 110 -1.72 -23.54 -12.43
C LEU A 110 -2.80 -22.61 -11.85
N GLY A 111 -3.91 -23.16 -11.35
CA GLY A 111 -4.93 -22.40 -10.63
C GLY A 111 -4.40 -21.67 -9.39
N GLU A 112 -3.53 -22.33 -8.60
CA GLU A 112 -2.87 -21.71 -7.44
C GLU A 112 -1.95 -20.54 -7.84
N ILE A 113 -1.13 -20.74 -8.89
CA ILE A 113 -0.27 -19.67 -9.43
C ILE A 113 -1.14 -18.52 -9.95
N GLY A 114 -2.27 -18.81 -10.61
CA GLY A 114 -3.23 -17.80 -11.05
C GLY A 114 -3.76 -16.94 -9.90
N ALA A 115 -4.06 -17.56 -8.77
CA ALA A 115 -4.50 -16.81 -7.58
C ALA A 115 -3.41 -15.87 -7.02
N ARG A 116 -2.14 -16.26 -7.11
CA ARG A 116 -0.98 -15.42 -6.73
C ARG A 116 -0.76 -14.28 -7.71
N LEU A 117 -0.88 -14.54 -9.01
CA LEU A 117 -0.86 -13.50 -10.04
C LEU A 117 -1.97 -12.46 -9.82
N ASP A 118 -3.18 -12.90 -9.45
CA ASP A 118 -4.27 -12.02 -9.07
C ASP A 118 -3.92 -11.12 -7.87
N ALA A 119 -3.19 -11.66 -6.90
CA ALA A 119 -2.71 -10.87 -5.77
C ALA A 119 -1.67 -9.84 -6.22
N GLY A 120 -0.72 -10.22 -7.09
CA GLY A 120 0.28 -9.33 -7.67
C GLY A 120 -0.34 -8.16 -8.45
N VAL A 121 -1.35 -8.43 -9.29
CA VAL A 121 -2.07 -7.38 -10.04
C VAL A 121 -2.78 -6.41 -9.09
N ARG A 122 -3.40 -6.90 -8.01
CA ARG A 122 -4.00 -6.03 -6.99
C ARG A 122 -2.97 -5.17 -6.28
N GLU A 123 -1.80 -5.73 -5.99
CA GLU A 123 -0.71 -4.99 -5.35
C GLU A 123 -0.14 -3.93 -6.30
N CYS A 124 0.07 -4.26 -7.58
CA CYS A 124 0.43 -3.30 -8.61
C CYS A 124 -0.56 -2.13 -8.68
N TYR A 125 -1.86 -2.38 -8.59
CA TYR A 125 -2.89 -1.35 -8.54
C TYR A 125 -2.78 -0.47 -7.29
N ARG A 126 -2.51 -1.04 -6.11
CA ARG A 126 -2.32 -0.28 -4.87
C ARG A 126 -1.10 0.62 -4.95
N ILE A 127 0.02 0.11 -5.49
CA ILE A 127 1.23 0.91 -5.76
C ILE A 127 0.89 2.06 -6.71
N GLY A 128 0.22 1.76 -7.83
CA GLY A 128 -0.18 2.77 -8.81
C GLY A 128 -1.05 3.88 -8.21
N ARG A 129 -2.00 3.55 -7.34
CA ARG A 129 -2.80 4.53 -6.61
C ARG A 129 -1.97 5.42 -5.68
N ARG A 130 -1.00 4.83 -4.96
CA ARG A 130 -0.12 5.58 -4.05
C ARG A 130 0.81 6.49 -4.82
N GLY A 131 1.41 5.97 -5.91
CA GLY A 131 2.26 6.77 -6.80
C GLY A 131 1.53 7.93 -7.46
N ALA A 132 0.31 7.71 -7.97
CA ALA A 132 -0.51 8.77 -8.53
C ALA A 132 -0.90 9.84 -7.49
N ALA A 133 -1.19 9.44 -6.25
CA ALA A 133 -1.45 10.37 -5.17
C ALA A 133 -0.20 11.19 -4.79
N LEU A 134 0.99 10.56 -4.81
CA LEU A 134 2.26 11.24 -4.57
C LEU A 134 2.56 12.26 -5.67
N ASP A 135 2.36 11.90 -6.95
CA ASP A 135 2.52 12.82 -8.09
C ASP A 135 1.58 14.03 -7.98
N THR A 136 0.34 13.80 -7.57
CA THR A 136 -0.64 14.87 -7.35
C THR A 136 -0.21 15.79 -6.21
N GLY A 137 0.31 15.21 -5.11
CA GLY A 137 0.85 15.97 -3.98
C GLY A 137 2.06 16.83 -4.39
N LEU A 138 2.99 16.25 -5.17
CA LEU A 138 4.16 16.96 -5.69
C LEU A 138 3.76 18.12 -6.61
N ALA A 139 2.78 17.93 -7.48
CA ALA A 139 2.27 19.00 -8.35
C ALA A 139 1.65 20.15 -7.54
N GLY A 140 1.04 19.86 -6.38
CA GLY A 140 0.48 20.86 -5.48
C GLY A 140 1.51 21.67 -4.68
N LEU A 141 2.75 21.19 -4.53
CA LEU A 141 3.78 21.85 -3.73
C LEU A 141 4.40 23.09 -4.38
N GLN A 142 4.04 23.43 -5.63
CA GLN A 142 4.59 24.60 -6.36
C GLN A 142 6.12 24.75 -6.21
N THR A 143 6.84 23.66 -6.29
CA THR A 143 8.29 23.57 -6.03
C THR A 143 9.09 24.58 -6.86
N GLY A 144 8.64 24.84 -8.09
CA GLY A 144 9.27 25.84 -8.97
C GLY A 144 9.17 27.25 -8.42
N VAL A 145 8.03 27.61 -7.78
CA VAL A 145 7.85 28.90 -7.15
C VAL A 145 8.72 29.01 -5.90
N ALA A 146 8.72 27.98 -5.05
CA ALA A 146 9.56 27.96 -3.84
C ALA A 146 11.06 28.04 -4.18
N TRP A 147 11.50 27.38 -5.26
CA TRP A 147 12.88 27.50 -5.75
C TRP A 147 13.18 28.91 -6.24
N SER A 148 12.29 29.51 -7.05
CA SER A 148 12.44 30.87 -7.52
C SER A 148 12.49 31.88 -6.37
N ASP A 149 11.61 31.75 -5.39
CA ASP A 149 11.58 32.62 -4.22
C ASP A 149 12.82 32.45 -3.34
N LEU A 150 13.36 31.24 -3.20
CA LEU A 150 14.62 30.97 -2.52
C LEU A 150 15.77 31.69 -3.21
N MET A 151 15.89 31.54 -4.54
CA MET A 151 16.96 32.22 -5.31
C MET A 151 16.82 33.73 -5.28
N HIS A 152 15.62 34.30 -5.46
CA HIS A 152 15.37 35.73 -5.33
C HIS A 152 15.71 36.26 -3.93
N GLY A 153 15.41 35.48 -2.88
CA GLY A 153 15.79 35.84 -1.51
C GLY A 153 17.31 35.97 -1.38
N LEU A 154 18.07 35.01 -1.89
CA LEU A 154 19.54 35.07 -1.86
C LEU A 154 20.11 36.23 -2.72
N ASP A 155 19.49 36.53 -3.86
CA ASP A 155 19.89 37.64 -4.72
C ASP A 155 19.64 38.99 -4.11
N ASN A 156 18.52 39.18 -3.42
CA ASN A 156 18.16 40.44 -2.75
C ASN A 156 19.18 40.85 -1.69
N PHE A 157 19.78 39.89 -1.00
CA PHE A 157 20.84 40.13 -0.01
C PHE A 157 22.23 40.08 -0.62
N ARG A 158 22.36 40.02 -1.96
CA ARG A 158 23.63 39.96 -2.69
C ARG A 158 24.59 38.89 -2.14
N VAL A 159 24.02 37.71 -1.79
CA VAL A 159 24.79 36.61 -1.26
C VAL A 159 25.87 36.20 -2.25
N PRO A 160 27.13 35.99 -1.83
CA PRO A 160 28.23 35.56 -2.70
C PRO A 160 27.90 34.28 -3.46
N ALA A 161 28.43 34.15 -4.69
CA ALA A 161 28.18 33.00 -5.55
C ALA A 161 28.53 31.66 -4.88
N GLU A 162 29.60 31.62 -4.11
CA GLU A 162 30.07 30.43 -3.39
C GLU A 162 29.02 29.94 -2.38
N LEU A 163 28.41 30.84 -1.62
CA LEU A 163 27.37 30.48 -0.64
C LEU A 163 26.08 30.05 -1.34
N ARG A 164 25.72 30.70 -2.45
CA ARG A 164 24.56 30.28 -3.27
C ARG A 164 24.76 28.90 -3.83
N GLU A 165 25.94 28.58 -4.33
CA GLU A 165 26.27 27.24 -4.85
C GLU A 165 26.16 26.17 -3.76
N ARG A 166 26.62 26.43 -2.54
CA ARG A 166 26.46 25.53 -1.39
C ARG A 166 24.98 25.25 -1.09
N VAL A 167 24.12 26.27 -1.08
CA VAL A 167 22.67 26.13 -0.93
C VAL A 167 22.06 25.33 -2.07
N GLN A 168 22.51 25.55 -3.32
CA GLN A 168 22.06 24.81 -4.51
C GLN A 168 22.49 23.34 -4.49
N GLN A 169 23.67 23.05 -3.97
CA GLN A 169 24.20 21.68 -3.79
C GLN A 169 23.49 20.91 -2.67
N GLY A 170 22.57 21.56 -1.96
CA GLY A 170 21.73 20.93 -0.95
C GLY A 170 22.23 21.07 0.48
N GLU A 171 23.26 21.93 0.71
CA GLU A 171 23.65 22.25 2.09
C GLU A 171 22.53 23.02 2.79
N THR A 172 22.02 22.45 3.89
CA THR A 172 20.89 23.01 4.61
C THR A 172 21.32 24.15 5.52
N ILE A 173 20.62 25.28 5.41
CA ILE A 173 20.87 26.44 6.29
C ILE A 173 20.60 26.06 7.76
N TYR A 174 19.64 25.15 8.00
CA TYR A 174 19.27 24.72 9.35
C TYR A 174 20.34 23.85 10.02
N ASP A 175 20.94 22.90 9.28
CA ASP A 175 21.91 21.95 9.83
C ASP A 175 23.34 22.49 9.88
N HIS A 176 23.58 23.65 9.20
CA HIS A 176 24.90 24.26 9.10
C HIS A 176 24.88 25.68 9.71
N PRO A 177 25.07 25.83 11.04
CA PRO A 177 25.06 27.15 11.68
C PRO A 177 26.09 28.12 11.11
N ALA A 178 27.24 27.62 10.64
CA ALA A 178 28.24 28.44 9.96
C ALA A 178 27.71 29.10 8.68
N LEU A 179 26.89 28.38 7.90
CA LEU A 179 26.24 28.92 6.70
C LEU A 179 25.22 30.00 7.08
N ALA A 180 24.43 29.77 8.14
CA ALA A 180 23.50 30.75 8.65
C ALA A 180 24.19 32.03 9.13
N ASP A 181 25.33 31.89 9.81
CA ASP A 181 26.12 33.05 10.27
C ASP A 181 26.74 33.84 9.10
N GLU A 182 27.17 33.14 8.05
CA GLU A 182 27.68 33.76 6.82
C GLU A 182 26.56 34.56 6.10
N LEU A 183 25.35 34.02 6.03
CA LEU A 183 24.18 34.67 5.46
C LEU A 183 23.77 35.88 6.28
N LYS A 184 23.84 35.84 7.63
CA LYS A 184 23.61 37.01 8.52
C LYS A 184 24.64 38.11 8.26
N LYS A 185 25.92 37.80 7.99
CA LYS A 185 26.95 38.78 7.63
C LYS A 185 26.65 39.49 6.32
N CYS A 186 25.85 38.91 5.42
CA CYS A 186 25.37 39.54 4.20
C CYS A 186 24.23 40.56 4.46
N GLY A 187 23.87 40.82 5.72
CA GLY A 187 22.82 41.78 6.12
C GLY A 187 21.42 41.17 6.19
N MET A 188 21.33 39.85 6.25
CA MET A 188 20.07 39.13 6.37
C MET A 188 19.59 39.17 7.82
N ASP A 189 18.36 39.59 8.03
CA ASP A 189 17.69 39.56 9.33
C ASP A 189 17.18 38.13 9.65
N GLU A 190 16.83 37.90 10.92
CA GLU A 190 16.39 36.62 11.41
C GLU A 190 15.14 36.10 10.67
N GLN A 191 14.18 37.02 10.41
CA GLN A 191 12.92 36.69 9.71
C GLN A 191 13.17 36.24 8.25
N SER A 192 14.07 36.92 7.54
CA SER A 192 14.47 36.56 6.19
C SER A 192 15.19 35.23 6.18
N LEU A 193 16.02 34.93 7.16
CA LEU A 193 16.71 33.65 7.30
C LEU A 193 15.73 32.52 7.54
N GLU A 194 14.78 32.68 8.47
CA GLU A 194 13.73 31.68 8.71
C GLU A 194 12.90 31.40 7.46
N LYS A 195 12.55 32.45 6.70
CA LYS A 195 11.84 32.30 5.42
C LYS A 195 12.65 31.49 4.42
N LEU A 196 13.93 31.75 4.26
CA LEU A 196 14.79 30.99 3.35
C LEU A 196 14.96 29.54 3.80
N GLN A 197 15.10 29.30 5.11
CA GLN A 197 15.14 27.95 5.68
C GLN A 197 13.86 27.17 5.35
N ALA A 198 12.69 27.79 5.52
CA ALA A 198 11.41 27.17 5.22
C ALA A 198 11.26 26.84 3.72
N LEU A 199 11.65 27.75 2.83
CA LEU A 199 11.64 27.54 1.38
C LEU A 199 12.60 26.41 0.98
N GLN A 200 13.81 26.40 1.54
CA GLN A 200 14.79 25.34 1.29
C GLN A 200 14.27 23.97 1.76
N ALA A 201 13.70 23.89 2.95
CA ALA A 201 13.11 22.66 3.48
C ALA A 201 11.95 22.14 2.60
N GLN A 202 11.13 23.05 2.06
CA GLN A 202 10.05 22.71 1.12
C GLN A 202 10.62 22.14 -0.18
N VAL A 203 11.61 22.79 -0.78
CA VAL A 203 12.27 22.31 -2.02
C VAL A 203 12.91 20.96 -1.81
N GLN A 204 13.66 20.77 -0.74
CA GLN A 204 14.32 19.49 -0.44
C GLN A 204 13.32 18.35 -0.18
N SER A 205 12.22 18.66 0.52
CA SER A 205 11.16 17.68 0.74
C SER A 205 10.52 17.23 -0.58
N ALA A 206 10.25 18.17 -1.47
CA ALA A 206 9.73 17.87 -2.81
C ALA A 206 10.71 17.05 -3.65
N GLN A 207 12.02 17.37 -3.61
CA GLN A 207 13.05 16.61 -4.31
C GLN A 207 13.15 15.17 -3.80
N ARG A 208 13.13 14.97 -2.47
CA ARG A 208 13.12 13.63 -1.88
C ARG A 208 11.91 12.81 -2.32
N LEU A 209 10.72 13.40 -2.29
CA LEU A 209 9.48 12.75 -2.71
C LEU A 209 9.48 12.42 -4.21
N SER A 210 10.00 13.33 -5.04
CA SER A 210 10.17 13.09 -6.49
C SER A 210 11.07 11.90 -6.75
N LYS A 211 12.20 11.82 -6.04
CA LYS A 211 13.12 10.68 -6.14
C LYS A 211 12.46 9.35 -5.72
N VAL A 212 11.70 9.36 -4.61
CA VAL A 212 10.95 8.16 -4.18
C VAL A 212 9.93 7.73 -5.24
N ALA A 213 9.23 8.68 -5.87
CA ALA A 213 8.27 8.38 -6.92
C ALA A 213 8.96 7.80 -8.18
N GLU A 214 10.14 8.32 -8.56
CA GLU A 214 10.93 7.84 -9.67
C GLU A 214 11.48 6.44 -9.41
N ASP A 215 12.08 6.20 -8.25
CA ASP A 215 12.56 4.89 -7.82
C ASP A 215 11.41 3.85 -7.81
N ALA A 216 10.23 4.25 -7.34
CA ALA A 216 9.06 3.39 -7.34
C ALA A 216 8.56 3.04 -8.75
N ARG A 217 8.61 3.98 -9.69
CA ARG A 217 8.28 3.73 -11.11
C ARG A 217 9.23 2.71 -11.71
N SER A 218 10.54 2.93 -11.54
CA SER A 218 11.57 2.04 -12.09
C SER A 218 11.47 0.62 -11.52
N ARG A 219 11.20 0.50 -10.21
CA ARG A 219 11.01 -0.80 -9.57
C ARG A 219 9.73 -1.49 -10.07
N LEU A 220 8.63 -0.77 -10.20
CA LEU A 220 7.37 -1.34 -10.68
C LEU A 220 7.47 -1.80 -12.15
N GLU A 221 8.19 -1.08 -12.98
CA GLU A 221 8.50 -1.47 -14.35
C GLU A 221 9.28 -2.79 -14.39
N LEU A 222 10.33 -2.91 -13.56
CA LEU A 222 11.09 -4.16 -13.43
C LEU A 222 10.22 -5.32 -12.95
N LEU A 223 9.39 -5.09 -11.93
CA LEU A 223 8.48 -6.12 -11.39
C LEU A 223 7.44 -6.57 -12.43
N ASN A 224 6.93 -5.64 -13.24
CA ASN A 224 6.04 -5.99 -14.36
C ASN A 224 6.76 -6.86 -15.41
N ALA A 225 8.01 -6.52 -15.77
CA ALA A 225 8.78 -7.33 -16.71
C ALA A 225 9.01 -8.76 -16.18
N ARG A 226 9.33 -8.90 -14.88
CA ARG A 226 9.46 -10.22 -14.23
C ARG A 226 8.13 -10.98 -14.18
N LEU A 227 7.02 -10.27 -13.97
CA LEU A 227 5.68 -10.86 -13.98
C LEU A 227 5.35 -11.39 -15.39
N ASP A 228 5.67 -10.65 -16.44
CA ASP A 228 5.51 -11.09 -17.82
C ASP A 228 6.37 -12.33 -18.13
N GLU A 229 7.59 -12.38 -17.65
CA GLU A 229 8.48 -13.54 -17.77
C GLU A 229 7.90 -14.76 -17.04
N ALA A 230 7.43 -14.59 -15.81
CA ALA A 230 6.78 -15.67 -15.05
C ALA A 230 5.53 -16.20 -15.76
N VAL A 231 4.72 -15.31 -16.34
CA VAL A 231 3.56 -15.69 -17.15
C VAL A 231 3.98 -16.45 -18.40
N ALA A 232 5.03 -16.02 -19.10
CA ALA A 232 5.53 -16.72 -20.29
C ALA A 232 6.01 -18.14 -19.95
N ARG A 233 6.77 -18.31 -18.86
CA ARG A 233 7.21 -19.64 -18.37
C ARG A 233 6.02 -20.52 -17.98
N ALA A 234 5.02 -19.95 -17.30
CA ALA A 234 3.83 -20.69 -16.91
C ALA A 234 3.04 -21.19 -18.13
N VAL A 235 2.93 -20.38 -19.18
CA VAL A 235 2.30 -20.75 -20.45
C VAL A 235 3.07 -21.86 -21.14
N GLU A 236 4.40 -21.78 -21.18
CA GLU A 236 5.25 -22.82 -21.75
C GLU A 236 5.10 -24.14 -21.02
N LEU A 237 5.13 -24.13 -19.69
CA LEU A 237 4.92 -25.33 -18.86
C LEU A 237 3.51 -25.91 -19.01
N ALA A 238 2.48 -25.07 -19.18
CA ALA A 238 1.12 -25.53 -19.45
C ALA A 238 0.99 -26.26 -20.77
N LEU A 239 1.82 -25.93 -21.77
CA LEU A 239 1.84 -26.54 -23.09
C LEU A 239 2.70 -27.80 -23.14
N SER A 240 3.80 -27.90 -22.37
CA SER A 240 4.76 -28.99 -22.41
C SER A 240 4.40 -30.19 -21.54
N ALA A 241 3.43 -30.08 -20.64
CA ALA A 241 2.91 -31.16 -19.76
C ALA A 241 3.95 -31.95 -18.92
N GLU A 242 5.22 -31.50 -18.86
CA GLU A 242 6.34 -32.39 -18.48
C GLU A 242 6.93 -32.21 -17.09
N ASP A 243 6.70 -31.08 -16.32
CA ASP A 243 7.45 -30.92 -15.06
C ASP A 243 6.68 -30.26 -13.91
N ALA A 244 6.18 -31.11 -13.00
CA ALA A 244 5.60 -30.64 -11.72
C ALA A 244 6.61 -29.93 -10.83
N THR A 245 7.90 -30.17 -10.98
CA THR A 245 9.00 -29.54 -10.22
C THR A 245 9.26 -28.11 -10.69
N ALA A 246 9.24 -27.88 -12.00
CA ALA A 246 9.39 -26.54 -12.60
C ALA A 246 8.25 -25.60 -12.19
N LEU A 247 7.02 -26.12 -12.07
CA LEU A 247 5.86 -25.36 -11.57
C LEU A 247 6.00 -24.96 -10.10
N SER A 248 6.64 -25.80 -9.29
CA SER A 248 6.89 -25.45 -7.87
C SER A 248 7.84 -24.27 -7.73
N GLY A 249 8.91 -24.24 -8.56
CA GLY A 249 9.84 -23.08 -8.62
C GLY A 249 9.13 -21.81 -9.06
N LEU A 250 8.33 -21.89 -10.14
CA LEU A 250 7.57 -20.75 -10.64
C LEU A 250 6.60 -20.17 -9.61
N GLY A 251 5.96 -21.03 -8.80
CA GLY A 251 5.09 -20.57 -7.70
C GLY A 251 5.86 -19.75 -6.67
N GLY A 252 7.10 -20.15 -6.33
CA GLY A 252 7.99 -19.40 -5.46
C GLY A 252 8.39 -18.04 -6.07
N ASP A 253 8.81 -18.03 -7.35
CA ASP A 253 9.18 -16.80 -8.05
C ASP A 253 8.04 -15.76 -8.05
N VAL A 254 6.79 -16.20 -8.22
CA VAL A 254 5.62 -15.29 -8.17
C VAL A 254 5.35 -14.81 -6.74
N ASP A 255 5.52 -15.62 -5.71
CA ASP A 255 5.38 -15.21 -4.31
C ASP A 255 6.43 -14.16 -3.94
N ASP A 256 7.68 -14.34 -4.38
CA ASP A 256 8.75 -13.37 -4.16
C ASP A 256 8.45 -12.03 -4.83
N LEU A 257 7.94 -12.05 -6.07
CA LEU A 257 7.51 -10.84 -6.78
C LEU A 257 6.39 -10.09 -6.04
N VAL A 258 5.40 -10.82 -5.53
CA VAL A 258 4.32 -10.20 -4.73
C VAL A 258 4.87 -9.60 -3.44
N GLY A 259 5.80 -10.27 -2.77
CA GLY A 259 6.48 -9.75 -1.58
C GLY A 259 7.30 -8.48 -1.85
N GLU A 260 8.02 -8.43 -2.99
CA GLU A 260 8.72 -7.21 -3.42
C GLU A 260 7.74 -6.06 -3.71
N MET A 261 6.59 -6.34 -4.33
CA MET A 261 5.54 -5.34 -4.56
C MET A 261 4.94 -4.81 -3.25
N GLU A 262 4.68 -5.68 -2.27
CA GLU A 262 4.20 -5.28 -0.94
C GLU A 262 5.22 -4.38 -0.22
N SER A 263 6.50 -4.71 -0.30
CA SER A 263 7.59 -3.90 0.25
C SER A 263 7.65 -2.51 -0.40
N LEU A 264 7.54 -2.45 -1.73
CA LEU A 264 7.53 -1.18 -2.48
C LEU A 264 6.32 -0.32 -2.08
N ARG A 265 5.14 -0.92 -1.92
CA ARG A 265 3.96 -0.20 -1.42
C ARG A 265 4.19 0.36 -0.02
N GLY A 266 4.80 -0.41 0.88
CA GLY A 266 5.16 0.04 2.22
C GLY A 266 6.04 1.30 2.19
N ALA A 267 7.08 1.31 1.36
CA ALA A 267 7.96 2.48 1.19
C ALA A 267 7.21 3.72 0.67
N LEU A 268 6.27 3.55 -0.27
CA LEU A 268 5.43 4.65 -0.76
C LEU A 268 4.45 5.16 0.31
N ASP A 269 3.93 4.28 1.17
CA ASP A 269 3.05 4.65 2.28
C ASP A 269 3.82 5.48 3.33
N GLU A 270 5.04 5.10 3.67
CA GLU A 270 5.93 5.83 4.57
C GLU A 270 6.27 7.23 4.01
N ALA A 271 6.66 7.31 2.74
CA ALA A 271 6.94 8.57 2.07
C ALA A 271 5.72 9.50 2.07
N GLY A 272 4.53 8.96 1.78
CA GLY A 272 3.28 9.72 1.81
C GLY A 272 2.84 10.17 3.21
N GLN A 273 3.23 9.46 4.25
CA GLN A 273 2.99 9.89 5.65
C GLN A 273 3.96 10.99 6.06
N ALA A 274 5.23 10.87 5.73
CA ALA A 274 6.25 11.88 6.01
C ALA A 274 5.90 13.23 5.36
N SER A 275 5.35 13.22 4.14
CA SER A 275 4.91 14.46 3.46
C SER A 275 3.75 15.16 4.18
N ARG A 276 2.79 14.39 4.71
CA ARG A 276 1.64 14.93 5.45
C ARG A 276 2.03 15.50 6.82
N GLY A 277 3.00 14.88 7.48
CA GLY A 277 3.54 15.37 8.74
C GLY A 277 4.26 16.73 8.58
N ALA A 278 5.02 16.90 7.51
CA ALA A 278 5.75 18.14 7.22
C ALA A 278 4.81 19.32 6.90
N THR A 279 3.66 19.07 6.28
CA THR A 279 2.66 20.13 6.01
C THR A 279 1.85 20.52 7.25
N ALA A 280 1.67 19.62 8.21
CA ALA A 280 0.91 19.90 9.43
C ALA A 280 1.69 20.76 10.44
N THR A 281 3.03 20.70 10.43
CA THR A 281 3.89 21.52 11.32
C THR A 281 4.14 22.94 10.80
N GLY A 282 3.81 23.23 9.55
CA GLY A 282 4.01 24.54 8.92
C GLY A 282 2.84 25.53 9.07
N THR A 283 1.75 25.16 9.77
CA THR A 283 0.53 25.98 9.93
C THR A 283 0.23 26.37 11.39
N ALA A 284 1.21 26.29 12.29
CA ALA A 284 1.04 26.71 13.70
C ALA A 284 1.73 28.05 13.96
#